data_a1e4af805c64cdcd0eb065b5a9e6c77d
#
_entry.id   a1e4af805c64cdcd0eb065b5a9e6c77d
#
_cell.length_a   1.000
_cell.length_b   1.000
_cell.length_c   1.000
_cell.angle_alpha   90.00
_cell.angle_beta   90.00
_cell.angle_gamma   90.00
#
_symmetry.space_group_name_H-M   'P 1'
#
loop_
_entity.id
_entity.type
_entity.pdbx_description
1 polymer ?
#
loop_
_entity_poly.entity_id
_entity_poly.type
_entity_poly.pdbx_seq_one_letter_code
_entity_poly.pdbx_strand_id
1 'polypeptide(L)'
;MTVADSVSAMFAVDVSMENDQIDILCGGSQKVLSAPPGLSFVTLSPLAKETIRNRKTPVASFYANLQPFFTYYEDQWFPYTMPISDITGLRQAAENIKAEPGIQQRHATLAKATRAAVQAAGLTLYPVCAYSPTVTAVVIPQETTSKALLGAVREQHNILLAGSFGCFSGKLFRIGHMGENAYKEPLQASMRALDDVLPQLGVKVKESMEETFLANL
;
A
#
# COMPACT_ATOMS: atom_id res chain seq x y z
N MET A 1 -12.80 -3.17 21.83
CA MET A 1 -11.46 -3.47 21.29
C MET A 1 -11.47 -3.16 19.79
N THR A 2 -10.57 -2.28 19.34
CA THR A 2 -10.46 -1.82 17.97
C THR A 2 -9.29 -2.50 17.29
N VAL A 3 -9.53 -3.08 16.09
CA VAL A 3 -8.49 -3.69 15.24
C VAL A 3 -8.36 -2.87 13.97
N ALA A 4 -7.16 -2.42 13.65
CA ALA A 4 -6.87 -1.66 12.44
C ALA A 4 -5.88 -2.40 11.54
N ASP A 5 -6.28 -2.61 10.28
CA ASP A 5 -5.36 -3.02 9.21
C ASP A 5 -4.71 -1.78 8.60
N SER A 6 -3.45 -1.58 8.92
CA SER A 6 -2.62 -0.47 8.43
C SER A 6 -1.55 -0.95 7.44
N VAL A 7 -1.70 -2.15 6.87
CA VAL A 7 -0.70 -2.75 5.98
C VAL A 7 -0.28 -1.80 4.85
N SER A 8 -1.22 -1.07 4.25
CA SER A 8 -0.93 -0.13 3.16
C SER A 8 -0.86 1.34 3.59
N ALA A 9 -1.04 1.66 4.86
CA ALA A 9 -1.06 3.03 5.39
C ALA A 9 0.13 3.33 6.32
N MET A 10 0.60 2.32 7.06
CA MET A 10 1.69 2.45 8.04
C MET A 10 2.90 3.17 7.43
N PHE A 11 3.44 4.14 8.14
CA PHE A 11 4.53 5.05 7.77
C PHE A 11 4.19 6.12 6.71
N ALA A 12 3.17 5.95 5.88
CA ALA A 12 2.71 7.00 4.96
C ALA A 12 1.59 7.87 5.56
N VAL A 13 0.95 7.38 6.62
CA VAL A 13 -0.08 8.09 7.39
C VAL A 13 0.37 8.13 8.83
N ASP A 14 0.08 9.22 9.50
CA ASP A 14 0.25 9.31 10.94
C ASP A 14 -0.84 8.45 11.61
N VAL A 15 -0.41 7.35 12.23
CA VAL A 15 -1.28 6.43 12.96
C VAL A 15 -0.74 6.29 14.37
N SER A 16 -1.52 6.73 15.33
CA SER A 16 -1.21 6.62 16.76
C SER A 16 -2.18 5.66 17.44
N MET A 17 -1.68 4.55 17.98
CA MET A 17 -2.53 3.60 18.69
C MET A 17 -3.28 4.24 19.87
N GLU A 18 -2.63 5.16 20.57
CA GLU A 18 -3.20 5.86 21.72
C GLU A 18 -4.26 6.88 21.31
N ASN A 19 -3.90 7.81 20.41
CA ASN A 19 -4.81 8.89 19.98
C ASN A 19 -6.00 8.35 19.17
N ASP A 20 -5.78 7.32 18.34
CA ASP A 20 -6.79 6.70 17.50
C ASP A 20 -7.54 5.56 18.20
N GLN A 21 -7.23 5.30 19.48
CA GLN A 21 -7.85 4.25 20.29
C GLN A 21 -7.80 2.85 19.62
N ILE A 22 -6.64 2.50 19.07
CA ILE A 22 -6.41 1.22 18.40
C ILE A 22 -5.79 0.23 19.39
N ASP A 23 -6.42 -0.94 19.54
CA ASP A 23 -5.92 -2.00 20.40
C ASP A 23 -4.98 -2.98 19.70
N ILE A 24 -5.26 -3.25 18.41
CA ILE A 24 -4.44 -4.12 17.55
C ILE A 24 -4.18 -3.39 16.24
N LEU A 25 -2.92 -3.11 15.96
CA LEU A 25 -2.49 -2.49 14.71
C LEU A 25 -1.66 -3.49 13.89
N CYS A 26 -2.10 -3.75 12.65
CA CYS A 26 -1.43 -4.66 11.74
C CYS A 26 -0.70 -3.91 10.62
N GLY A 27 0.51 -4.37 10.29
CA GLY A 27 1.32 -3.84 9.20
C GLY A 27 2.04 -4.95 8.41
N GLY A 28 2.67 -4.60 7.31
CA GLY A 28 3.41 -5.52 6.46
C GLY A 28 4.71 -4.92 5.93
N SER A 29 5.74 -5.77 5.76
CA SER A 29 7.08 -5.36 5.36
C SER A 29 7.17 -4.80 3.93
N GLN A 30 6.37 -5.33 3.01
CA GLN A 30 6.46 -5.10 1.56
C GLN A 30 5.72 -3.86 1.04
N LYS A 31 5.16 -3.03 1.91
CA LYS A 31 4.41 -1.82 1.53
C LYS A 31 5.29 -0.57 1.60
N VAL A 32 4.94 0.41 2.38
CA VAL A 32 5.70 1.67 2.49
C VAL A 32 7.13 1.45 2.95
N LEU A 33 7.38 0.45 3.79
CA LEU A 33 8.74 0.06 4.21
C LEU A 33 9.62 -0.43 3.06
N SER A 34 9.06 -0.92 1.96
CA SER A 34 9.81 -1.47 0.82
C SER A 34 10.81 -2.58 1.18
N ALA A 35 10.55 -3.30 2.28
CA ALA A 35 11.29 -4.50 2.62
C ALA A 35 10.75 -5.73 1.87
N PRO A 36 11.48 -6.84 1.81
CA PRO A 36 10.99 -8.08 1.20
C PRO A 36 9.63 -8.51 1.77
N PRO A 37 8.74 -9.09 0.95
CA PRO A 37 7.51 -9.67 1.45
C PRO A 37 7.81 -10.93 2.29
N GLY A 38 7.10 -11.09 3.42
CA GLY A 38 7.29 -12.27 4.29
C GLY A 38 7.07 -11.97 5.77
N LEU A 39 7.11 -10.69 6.17
CA LEU A 39 6.92 -10.29 7.56
C LEU A 39 5.68 -9.44 7.73
N SER A 40 4.93 -9.70 8.79
CA SER A 40 3.86 -8.85 9.29
C SER A 40 4.21 -8.31 10.67
N PHE A 41 3.67 -7.12 10.97
CA PHE A 41 3.78 -6.49 12.28
C PHE A 41 2.43 -6.54 12.96
N VAL A 42 2.46 -6.84 14.25
CA VAL A 42 1.27 -6.74 15.09
C VAL A 42 1.68 -6.00 16.37
N THR A 43 1.13 -4.81 16.54
CA THR A 43 1.30 -4.05 17.77
C THR A 43 0.03 -4.18 18.61
N LEU A 44 0.20 -4.41 19.91
CA LEU A 44 -0.89 -4.74 20.83
C LEU A 44 -0.93 -3.73 21.99
N SER A 45 -2.11 -3.19 22.27
CA SER A 45 -2.35 -2.44 23.49
C SER A 45 -2.25 -3.36 24.74
N PRO A 46 -2.10 -2.79 25.94
CA PRO A 46 -2.18 -3.57 27.18
C PRO A 46 -3.48 -4.37 27.30
N LEU A 47 -4.62 -3.76 26.91
CA LEU A 47 -5.92 -4.41 26.91
C LEU A 47 -5.97 -5.60 25.93
N ALA A 48 -5.42 -5.44 24.72
CA ALA A 48 -5.36 -6.52 23.75
C ALA A 48 -4.50 -7.70 24.26
N LYS A 49 -3.34 -7.41 24.84
CA LYS A 49 -2.46 -8.43 25.44
C LYS A 49 -3.17 -9.21 26.53
N GLU A 50 -3.84 -8.51 27.44
CA GLU A 50 -4.59 -9.13 28.52
C GLU A 50 -5.74 -10.01 27.99
N THR A 51 -6.49 -9.49 27.02
CA THR A 51 -7.59 -10.22 26.38
C THR A 51 -7.11 -11.51 25.70
N ILE A 52 -5.97 -11.46 25.01
CA ILE A 52 -5.39 -12.63 24.35
C ILE A 52 -4.93 -13.66 25.39
N ARG A 53 -4.28 -13.23 26.48
CA ARG A 53 -3.81 -14.12 27.55
C ARG A 53 -4.96 -14.80 28.28
N ASN A 54 -6.03 -14.05 28.57
CA ASN A 54 -7.18 -14.54 29.35
C ASN A 54 -8.26 -15.19 28.49
N ARG A 55 -7.96 -15.48 27.22
CA ARG A 55 -8.89 -16.11 26.29
C ARG A 55 -9.32 -17.49 26.80
N LYS A 56 -10.64 -17.71 26.90
CA LYS A 56 -11.21 -18.98 27.37
C LYS A 56 -11.27 -20.04 26.27
N THR A 57 -11.50 -19.63 25.03
CA THR A 57 -11.57 -20.55 23.90
C THR A 57 -10.18 -20.73 23.30
N PRO A 58 -9.69 -21.97 23.12
CA PRO A 58 -8.41 -22.23 22.48
C PRO A 58 -8.32 -21.64 21.07
N VAL A 59 -7.12 -21.21 20.68
CA VAL A 59 -6.86 -20.79 19.28
C VAL A 59 -6.73 -22.06 18.44
N ALA A 60 -7.61 -22.23 17.45
CA ALA A 60 -7.66 -23.43 16.61
C ALA A 60 -6.50 -23.52 15.60
N SER A 61 -5.81 -22.41 15.34
CA SER A 61 -4.70 -22.35 14.40
C SER A 61 -3.36 -22.44 15.13
N PHE A 62 -2.47 -23.28 14.64
CA PHE A 62 -1.08 -23.30 15.09
C PHE A 62 -0.34 -22.03 14.64
N TYR A 63 -0.50 -21.63 13.37
CA TYR A 63 0.25 -20.53 12.78
C TYR A 63 -0.32 -19.15 13.17
N ALA A 64 -1.63 -18.96 13.12
CA ALA A 64 -2.28 -17.71 13.47
C ALA A 64 -2.57 -17.62 14.98
N ASN A 65 -1.54 -17.80 15.81
CA ASN A 65 -1.61 -17.75 17.26
C ASN A 65 -0.53 -16.83 17.82
N LEU A 66 -0.94 -15.74 18.49
CA LEU A 66 -0.01 -14.78 19.09
C LEU A 66 0.47 -15.19 20.50
N GLN A 67 -0.15 -16.16 21.14
CA GLN A 67 0.19 -16.54 22.52
C GLN A 67 1.67 -16.95 22.67
N PRO A 68 2.27 -17.77 21.77
CA PRO A 68 3.68 -18.15 21.90
C PRO A 68 4.66 -16.97 21.85
N PHE A 69 4.26 -15.84 21.25
CA PHE A 69 5.10 -14.66 21.16
C PHE A 69 5.20 -13.86 22.47
N PHE A 70 4.40 -14.19 23.49
CA PHE A 70 4.45 -13.48 24.77
C PHE A 70 5.55 -13.99 25.72
N THR A 71 6.04 -15.20 25.52
CA THR A 71 7.00 -15.87 26.41
C THR A 71 8.14 -16.56 25.68
N TYR A 72 8.22 -16.45 24.32
CA TYR A 72 9.19 -17.18 23.52
C TYR A 72 10.65 -16.91 23.94
N TYR A 73 10.92 -15.72 24.45
CA TYR A 73 12.26 -15.32 24.86
C TYR A 73 12.63 -15.97 26.21
N GLU A 74 11.73 -15.93 27.16
CA GLU A 74 11.90 -16.54 28.48
C GLU A 74 11.94 -18.07 28.37
N ASP A 75 11.07 -18.64 27.53
CA ASP A 75 11.01 -20.07 27.28
C ASP A 75 12.14 -20.59 26.40
N GLN A 76 12.92 -19.68 25.78
CA GLN A 76 13.95 -19.97 24.77
C GLN A 76 13.46 -20.92 23.69
N TRP A 77 12.19 -20.78 23.30
CA TRP A 77 11.54 -21.59 22.29
C TRP A 77 10.69 -20.73 21.35
N PHE A 78 10.89 -20.93 20.05
CA PHE A 78 10.12 -20.25 19.01
C PHE A 78 9.51 -21.30 18.06
N PRO A 79 8.21 -21.24 17.76
CA PRO A 79 7.50 -22.33 17.08
C PRO A 79 7.79 -22.40 15.57
N TYR A 80 8.47 -21.41 15.00
CA TYR A 80 8.70 -21.28 13.56
C TYR A 80 10.16 -21.17 13.23
N THR A 81 10.52 -21.43 11.95
CA THR A 81 11.83 -21.08 11.43
C THR A 81 11.93 -19.56 11.25
N MET A 82 12.95 -18.95 11.84
CA MET A 82 13.16 -17.50 11.75
C MET A 82 13.63 -17.12 10.35
N PRO A 83 12.92 -16.20 9.66
CA PRO A 83 13.31 -15.71 8.33
C PRO A 83 14.40 -14.62 8.46
N ILE A 84 15.62 -15.03 8.75
CA ILE A 84 16.73 -14.13 9.10
C ILE A 84 17.02 -13.11 7.99
N SER A 85 16.97 -13.53 6.73
CA SER A 85 17.20 -12.62 5.58
C SER A 85 16.15 -11.52 5.52
N ASP A 86 14.88 -11.86 5.73
CA ASP A 86 13.76 -10.89 5.70
C ASP A 86 13.85 -9.93 6.91
N ILE A 87 14.24 -10.44 8.08
CA ILE A 87 14.45 -9.62 9.28
C ILE A 87 15.61 -8.64 9.06
N THR A 88 16.68 -9.08 8.42
CA THR A 88 17.82 -8.21 8.08
C THR A 88 17.42 -7.12 7.10
N GLY A 89 16.69 -7.48 6.05
CA GLY A 89 16.12 -6.52 5.08
C GLY A 89 15.16 -5.54 5.74
N LEU A 90 14.29 -6.03 6.64
CA LEU A 90 13.39 -5.19 7.41
C LEU A 90 14.13 -4.19 8.31
N ARG A 91 15.20 -4.62 8.97
CA ARG A 91 16.03 -3.72 9.79
C ARG A 91 16.55 -2.56 8.95
N GLN A 92 17.14 -2.84 7.79
CA GLN A 92 17.65 -1.80 6.89
C GLN A 92 16.52 -0.86 6.43
N ALA A 93 15.35 -1.41 6.07
CA ALA A 93 14.20 -0.61 5.67
C ALA A 93 13.70 0.31 6.82
N ALA A 94 13.70 -0.18 8.05
CA ALA A 94 13.31 0.63 9.21
C ALA A 94 14.34 1.75 9.49
N GLU A 95 15.63 1.49 9.29
CA GLU A 95 16.68 2.51 9.39
C GLU A 95 16.52 3.59 8.31
N ASN A 96 16.19 3.21 7.07
CA ASN A 96 15.91 4.14 5.98
C ASN A 96 14.71 5.05 6.30
N ILE A 97 13.60 4.48 6.79
CA ILE A 97 12.41 5.26 7.20
C ILE A 97 12.75 6.26 8.31
N LYS A 98 13.54 5.83 9.31
CA LYS A 98 13.98 6.75 10.39
C LYS A 98 14.85 7.90 9.89
N ALA A 99 15.60 7.68 8.84
CA ALA A 99 16.45 8.71 8.21
C ALA A 99 15.67 9.67 7.31
N GLU A 100 14.39 9.41 7.03
CA GLU A 100 13.55 10.21 6.13
C GLU A 100 12.39 10.91 6.88
N PRO A 101 12.61 12.08 7.50
CA PRO A 101 11.59 12.75 8.30
C PRO A 101 10.38 13.25 7.49
N GLY A 102 10.49 13.36 6.16
CA GLY A 102 9.46 13.87 5.26
C GLY A 102 8.63 12.80 4.55
N ILE A 103 8.74 11.52 4.92
CA ILE A 103 8.12 10.42 4.19
C ILE A 103 6.59 10.58 4.02
N GLN A 104 5.88 11.01 5.05
CA GLN A 104 4.43 11.22 5.00
C GLN A 104 4.06 12.36 4.05
N GLN A 105 4.79 13.47 4.12
CA GLN A 105 4.57 14.62 3.23
C GLN A 105 4.87 14.27 1.78
N ARG A 106 5.92 13.50 1.52
CA ARG A 106 6.26 13.00 0.18
C ARG A 106 5.11 12.19 -0.40
N HIS A 107 4.59 11.20 0.36
CA HIS A 107 3.46 10.39 -0.07
C HIS A 107 2.21 11.24 -0.32
N ALA A 108 1.88 12.17 0.55
CA ALA A 108 0.72 13.05 0.42
C ALA A 108 0.79 13.93 -0.83
N THR A 109 1.96 14.54 -1.09
CA THR A 109 2.20 15.40 -2.26
C THR A 109 2.06 14.60 -3.56
N LEU A 110 2.76 13.47 -3.68
CA LEU A 110 2.72 12.62 -4.87
C LEU A 110 1.33 12.04 -5.13
N ALA A 111 0.62 11.63 -4.08
CA ALA A 111 -0.75 11.16 -4.19
C ALA A 111 -1.70 12.24 -4.70
N LYS A 112 -1.55 13.49 -4.22
CA LYS A 112 -2.33 14.63 -4.70
C LYS A 112 -2.06 14.91 -6.17
N ALA A 113 -0.80 14.98 -6.58
CA ALA A 113 -0.39 15.18 -7.95
C ALA A 113 -0.91 14.07 -8.90
N THR A 114 -0.80 12.80 -8.47
CA THR A 114 -1.32 11.65 -9.22
C THR A 114 -2.83 11.75 -9.44
N ARG A 115 -3.60 12.10 -8.41
CA ARG A 115 -5.06 12.24 -8.53
C ARG A 115 -5.43 13.43 -9.43
N ALA A 116 -4.73 14.56 -9.32
CA ALA A 116 -4.94 15.71 -10.18
C ALA A 116 -4.71 15.33 -11.66
N ALA A 117 -3.64 14.62 -11.97
CA ALA A 117 -3.33 14.13 -13.31
C ALA A 117 -4.44 13.21 -13.87
N VAL A 118 -4.89 12.24 -13.07
CA VAL A 118 -5.98 11.32 -13.45
C VAL A 118 -7.28 12.09 -13.76
N GLN A 119 -7.63 13.07 -12.93
CA GLN A 119 -8.85 13.86 -13.12
C GLN A 119 -8.76 14.81 -14.32
N ALA A 120 -7.62 15.47 -14.53
CA ALA A 120 -7.38 16.34 -15.68
C ALA A 120 -7.45 15.57 -17.01
N ALA A 121 -6.97 14.33 -17.03
CA ALA A 121 -7.12 13.43 -18.18
C ALA A 121 -8.59 13.05 -18.48
N GLY A 122 -9.53 13.36 -17.58
CA GLY A 122 -10.93 13.02 -17.70
C GLY A 122 -11.28 11.62 -17.20
N LEU A 123 -10.36 10.96 -16.50
CA LEU A 123 -10.61 9.68 -15.87
C LEU A 123 -11.32 9.85 -14.51
N THR A 124 -12.03 8.81 -14.09
CA THR A 124 -12.82 8.84 -12.86
C THR A 124 -12.09 8.14 -11.73
N LEU A 125 -11.84 8.84 -10.62
CA LEU A 125 -11.39 8.24 -9.38
C LEU A 125 -12.51 7.38 -8.78
N TYR A 126 -12.17 6.19 -8.27
CA TYR A 126 -13.15 5.33 -7.62
C TYR A 126 -13.64 5.90 -6.28
N PRO A 127 -12.76 6.35 -5.35
CA PRO A 127 -13.23 6.98 -4.12
C PRO A 127 -13.84 8.36 -4.40
N VAL A 128 -14.94 8.64 -3.73
CA VAL A 128 -15.61 9.97 -3.79
C VAL A 128 -14.96 10.95 -2.79
N CYS A 129 -14.44 10.41 -1.70
CA CYS A 129 -13.75 11.15 -0.62
C CYS A 129 -12.78 10.21 0.12
N ALA A 130 -12.04 10.74 1.10
CA ALA A 130 -11.12 9.97 1.95
C ALA A 130 -10.06 9.19 1.16
N TYR A 131 -9.26 9.91 0.40
CA TYR A 131 -8.22 9.33 -0.46
C TYR A 131 -7.01 8.83 0.34
N SER A 132 -6.54 7.64 0.00
CA SER A 132 -5.27 7.12 0.52
C SER A 132 -4.06 7.88 -0.07
N PRO A 133 -3.01 8.15 0.73
CA PRO A 133 -1.76 8.70 0.19
C PRO A 133 -0.86 7.63 -0.45
N THR A 134 -1.25 6.37 -0.48
CA THR A 134 -0.40 5.26 -0.97
C THR A 134 -0.90 4.61 -2.26
N VAL A 135 -2.14 4.86 -2.65
CA VAL A 135 -2.74 4.27 -3.86
C VAL A 135 -3.81 5.18 -4.44
N THR A 136 -3.83 5.30 -5.75
CA THR A 136 -4.91 5.94 -6.52
C THR A 136 -5.67 4.86 -7.28
N ALA A 137 -6.95 4.68 -6.96
CA ALA A 137 -7.84 3.75 -7.63
C ALA A 137 -8.69 4.48 -8.68
N VAL A 138 -8.66 3.99 -9.91
CA VAL A 138 -9.27 4.62 -11.08
C VAL A 138 -10.25 3.64 -11.73
N VAL A 139 -11.42 4.13 -12.11
CA VAL A 139 -12.41 3.34 -12.84
C VAL A 139 -11.89 3.05 -14.24
N ILE A 140 -12.00 1.80 -14.70
CA ILE A 140 -11.65 1.43 -16.07
C ILE A 140 -12.60 2.16 -17.03
N PRO A 141 -12.08 2.92 -18.03
CA PRO A 141 -12.90 3.54 -19.07
C PRO A 141 -13.75 2.51 -19.84
N GLN A 142 -14.92 2.93 -20.31
CA GLN A 142 -15.86 2.04 -21.01
C GLN A 142 -15.33 1.56 -22.37
N GLU A 143 -14.43 2.31 -22.96
CA GLU A 143 -13.83 2.06 -24.27
C GLU A 143 -12.80 0.92 -24.24
N THR A 144 -12.37 0.50 -23.04
CA THR A 144 -11.32 -0.51 -22.88
C THR A 144 -11.64 -1.50 -21.77
N THR A 145 -10.75 -2.46 -21.55
CA THR A 145 -10.83 -3.43 -20.45
C THR A 145 -9.57 -3.34 -19.58
N SER A 146 -9.70 -3.75 -18.32
CA SER A 146 -8.56 -3.83 -17.41
C SER A 146 -7.42 -4.68 -17.99
N LYS A 147 -7.74 -5.79 -18.67
CA LYS A 147 -6.74 -6.67 -19.29
C LYS A 147 -6.00 -5.97 -20.43
N ALA A 148 -6.71 -5.27 -21.30
CA ALA A 148 -6.10 -4.56 -22.43
C ALA A 148 -5.22 -3.41 -21.95
N LEU A 149 -5.73 -2.58 -21.02
CA LEU A 149 -4.98 -1.44 -20.49
C LEU A 149 -3.71 -1.88 -19.76
N LEU A 150 -3.84 -2.79 -18.79
CA LEU A 150 -2.69 -3.23 -17.99
C LEU A 150 -1.69 -4.03 -18.82
N GLY A 151 -2.16 -4.80 -19.80
CA GLY A 151 -1.32 -5.52 -20.76
C GLY A 151 -0.50 -4.56 -21.61
N ALA A 152 -1.13 -3.57 -22.22
CA ALA A 152 -0.45 -2.60 -23.07
C ALA A 152 0.59 -1.76 -22.30
N VAL A 153 0.25 -1.27 -21.10
CA VAL A 153 1.20 -0.55 -20.25
C VAL A 153 2.42 -1.41 -19.91
N ARG A 154 2.21 -2.69 -19.58
CA ARG A 154 3.29 -3.63 -19.29
C ARG A 154 4.17 -3.92 -20.51
N GLU A 155 3.55 -4.21 -21.64
CA GLU A 155 4.25 -4.65 -22.85
C GLU A 155 5.03 -3.50 -23.51
N GLN A 156 4.46 -2.29 -23.56
CA GLN A 156 5.06 -1.15 -24.24
C GLN A 156 6.02 -0.36 -23.35
N HIS A 157 5.76 -0.29 -22.04
CA HIS A 157 6.52 0.56 -21.11
C HIS A 157 7.25 -0.18 -20.02
N ASN A 158 7.07 -1.51 -19.91
CA ASN A 158 7.63 -2.35 -18.82
C ASN A 158 7.22 -1.85 -17.43
N ILE A 159 6.01 -1.32 -17.30
CA ILE A 159 5.44 -0.81 -16.04
C ILE A 159 4.30 -1.72 -15.60
N LEU A 160 4.32 -2.12 -14.33
CA LEU A 160 3.26 -2.91 -13.72
C LEU A 160 2.30 -2.01 -12.92
N LEU A 161 1.13 -1.76 -13.49
CA LEU A 161 0.00 -1.23 -12.73
C LEU A 161 -0.86 -2.39 -12.20
N ALA A 162 -1.51 -2.18 -11.06
CA ALA A 162 -2.30 -3.22 -10.44
C ALA A 162 -3.78 -3.15 -10.89
N GLY A 163 -4.36 -4.30 -11.21
CA GLY A 163 -5.81 -4.45 -11.31
C GLY A 163 -6.49 -4.49 -9.94
N SER A 164 -7.77 -4.82 -9.94
CA SER A 164 -8.57 -5.03 -8.72
C SER A 164 -9.05 -6.48 -8.63
N PHE A 165 -9.65 -6.85 -7.50
CA PHE A 165 -10.08 -8.21 -7.19
C PHE A 165 -11.48 -8.23 -6.56
N GLY A 166 -12.04 -9.41 -6.35
CA GLY A 166 -13.37 -9.60 -5.77
C GLY A 166 -14.44 -8.94 -6.64
N CYS A 167 -15.37 -8.23 -6.03
CA CYS A 167 -16.47 -7.53 -6.71
C CYS A 167 -16.01 -6.38 -7.63
N PHE A 168 -14.76 -5.95 -7.51
CA PHE A 168 -14.14 -4.91 -8.34
C PHE A 168 -13.26 -5.46 -9.47
N SER A 169 -13.14 -6.78 -9.59
CA SER A 169 -12.33 -7.40 -10.63
C SER A 169 -12.71 -6.89 -12.02
N GLY A 170 -11.74 -6.41 -12.78
CA GLY A 170 -11.94 -5.84 -14.11
C GLY A 170 -12.54 -4.43 -14.16
N LYS A 171 -13.00 -3.88 -13.04
CA LYS A 171 -13.67 -2.56 -12.98
C LYS A 171 -12.73 -1.40 -12.65
N LEU A 172 -11.64 -1.69 -11.95
CA LEU A 172 -10.68 -0.68 -11.49
C LEU A 172 -9.27 -1.08 -11.87
N PHE A 173 -8.42 -0.07 -12.07
CA PHE A 173 -6.97 -0.21 -11.97
C PHE A 173 -6.43 0.70 -10.87
N ARG A 174 -5.22 0.40 -10.42
CA ARG A 174 -4.60 1.12 -9.30
C ARG A 174 -3.19 1.54 -9.64
N ILE A 175 -2.91 2.80 -9.35
CA ILE A 175 -1.57 3.36 -9.40
C ILE A 175 -1.04 3.35 -7.97
N GLY A 176 -0.06 2.49 -7.70
CA GLY A 176 0.60 2.41 -6.39
C GLY A 176 1.68 3.47 -6.29
N HIS A 177 1.64 4.25 -5.21
CA HIS A 177 2.65 5.25 -4.90
C HIS A 177 3.04 5.14 -3.43
N MET A 178 3.76 4.06 -3.11
CA MET A 178 4.20 3.77 -1.75
C MET A 178 5.65 3.26 -1.73
N GLY A 179 6.36 3.58 -0.66
CA GLY A 179 7.76 3.20 -0.47
C GLY A 179 8.65 3.72 -1.60
N GLU A 180 9.46 2.85 -2.19
CA GLU A 180 10.38 3.19 -3.29
C GLU A 180 9.68 3.52 -4.62
N ASN A 181 8.38 3.25 -4.75
CA ASN A 181 7.58 3.73 -5.89
C ASN A 181 6.95 5.11 -5.64
N ALA A 182 7.07 5.66 -4.44
CA ALA A 182 6.58 7.00 -4.11
C ALA A 182 7.68 8.05 -4.32
N TYR A 183 8.21 8.13 -5.54
CA TYR A 183 9.11 9.17 -6.02
C TYR A 183 8.60 9.73 -7.33
N LYS A 184 9.13 10.88 -7.71
CA LYS A 184 8.72 11.59 -8.93
C LYS A 184 8.88 10.73 -10.18
N GLU A 185 10.05 10.11 -10.35
CA GLU A 185 10.43 9.44 -11.59
C GLU A 185 9.56 8.22 -11.92
N PRO A 186 9.29 7.27 -10.99
CA PRO A 186 8.39 6.14 -11.25
C PRO A 186 6.95 6.57 -11.56
N LEU A 187 6.46 7.61 -10.88
CA LEU A 187 5.10 8.09 -11.11
C LEU A 187 4.99 8.86 -12.42
N GLN A 188 5.96 9.71 -12.75
CA GLN A 188 6.04 10.39 -14.03
C GLN A 188 6.05 9.38 -15.19
N ALA A 189 6.87 8.33 -15.10
CA ALA A 189 6.90 7.26 -16.09
C ALA A 189 5.52 6.56 -16.22
N SER A 190 4.83 6.35 -15.09
CA SER A 190 3.49 5.76 -15.10
C SER A 190 2.44 6.67 -15.75
N MET A 191 2.53 7.99 -15.52
CA MET A 191 1.64 8.98 -16.18
C MET A 191 1.88 9.01 -17.68
N ARG A 192 3.15 9.08 -18.12
CA ARG A 192 3.52 9.02 -19.55
C ARG A 192 3.02 7.76 -20.22
N ALA A 193 3.18 6.60 -19.59
CA ALA A 193 2.71 5.33 -20.11
C ALA A 193 1.18 5.31 -20.31
N LEU A 194 0.44 5.92 -19.40
CA LEU A 194 -1.02 6.04 -19.53
C LEU A 194 -1.40 7.05 -20.63
N ASP A 195 -0.70 8.18 -20.77
CA ASP A 195 -0.91 9.14 -21.86
C ASP A 195 -0.71 8.50 -23.24
N ASP A 196 0.27 7.60 -23.36
CA ASP A 196 0.57 6.90 -24.62
C ASP A 196 -0.43 5.78 -24.92
N VAL A 197 -0.83 4.99 -23.93
CA VAL A 197 -1.62 3.78 -24.13
C VAL A 197 -3.12 4.05 -24.22
N LEU A 198 -3.67 4.97 -23.43
CA LEU A 198 -5.11 5.22 -23.40
C LEU A 198 -5.69 5.64 -24.77
N PRO A 199 -5.07 6.55 -25.54
CA PRO A 199 -5.55 6.90 -26.88
C PRO A 199 -5.54 5.72 -27.85
N GLN A 200 -4.54 4.83 -27.76
CA GLN A 200 -4.45 3.62 -28.60
C GLN A 200 -5.61 2.64 -28.33
N LEU A 201 -6.17 2.70 -27.13
CA LEU A 201 -7.33 1.89 -26.72
C LEU A 201 -8.67 2.61 -26.92
N GLY A 202 -8.68 3.74 -27.64
CA GLY A 202 -9.88 4.52 -27.97
C GLY A 202 -10.35 5.45 -26.85
N VAL A 203 -9.61 5.56 -25.75
CA VAL A 203 -9.94 6.44 -24.61
C VAL A 203 -9.46 7.86 -24.92
N LYS A 204 -10.36 8.83 -24.87
CA LYS A 204 -10.00 10.23 -25.05
C LYS A 204 -9.37 10.81 -23.78
N VAL A 205 -8.09 11.13 -23.84
CA VAL A 205 -7.37 11.88 -22.83
C VAL A 205 -7.58 13.37 -23.05
N LYS A 206 -8.06 14.11 -22.03
CA LYS A 206 -8.36 15.55 -22.16
C LYS A 206 -7.11 16.40 -22.01
N GLU A 207 -6.30 16.12 -21.00
CA GLU A 207 -5.03 16.79 -20.69
C GLU A 207 -3.97 15.72 -20.39
N SER A 208 -2.71 16.03 -20.69
CA SER A 208 -1.60 15.12 -20.40
C SER A 208 -1.49 14.86 -18.89
N MET A 209 -1.51 13.59 -18.52
CA MET A 209 -1.30 13.18 -17.13
C MET A 209 0.13 13.49 -16.68
N GLU A 210 1.13 13.29 -17.54
CA GLU A 210 2.51 13.60 -17.20
C GLU A 210 2.69 15.10 -16.91
N GLU A 211 2.23 15.98 -17.78
CA GLU A 211 2.36 17.43 -17.61
C GLU A 211 1.59 17.91 -16.37
N THR A 212 0.36 17.46 -16.19
CA THR A 212 -0.45 17.80 -15.02
C THR A 212 0.17 17.28 -13.71
N PHE A 213 0.72 16.07 -13.71
CA PHE A 213 1.42 15.54 -12.55
C PHE A 213 2.60 16.42 -12.17
N LEU A 214 3.46 16.77 -13.13
CA LEU A 214 4.63 17.63 -12.90
C LEU A 214 4.25 19.03 -12.41
N ALA A 215 3.16 19.58 -12.91
CA ALA A 215 2.67 20.91 -12.50
C ALA A 215 2.07 20.93 -11.07
N ASN A 216 1.78 19.78 -10.49
CA ASN A 216 1.17 19.64 -9.14
C ASN A 216 2.14 19.09 -8.09
N LEU A 217 3.43 18.94 -8.42
CA LEU A 217 4.50 18.62 -7.48
C LEU A 217 5.01 19.89 -6.80
#